data_bc5827352f9889239d9b293e1c00a9d5
#
_entry.id   bc5827352f9889239d9b293e1c00a9d5
#
_cell.length_a   1.000
_cell.length_b   1.000
_cell.length_c   1.000
_cell.angle_alpha   90.00
_cell.angle_beta   90.00
_cell.angle_gamma   90.00
#
_symmetry.space_group_name_H-M   'P 1'
#
loop_
_entity.id
_entity.type
_entity.pdbx_description
1 polymer ?
#
loop_
_entity_poly.entity_id
_entity_poly.type
_entity_poly.pdbx_seq_one_letter_code
_entity_poly.pdbx_strand_id
1 'polypeptide(L)'
;MKYIYAIFTLALSLLQLGQASAQAVTGAGSSAAAPIYRSWAKAYAKATGSSVDYDPVGSSTGMKKIQQQAVGFGATDVYPPDKDLIEHGLLALPVAITGISPIVNLPKVHNTQLRLTGEVLSRIFMGEISRWNAPEITALNPETPLPDMPIKVAVRADGSGTTYNFTDYLGKVSPKWKAAHGAKTSIKWPEGFLAFKGSEGVAKGVRDTVGAIGYVDFGYVAEYGLASVQMKNAEGVFVKPSIDAFKSALANSEWPATGTFNNTLTQKPGKSVWPITMGTFVVFPKVTQNPEQTTQALKFIIWSFLNGDTLVHENNFVRLPDRVQASAFKAITSVRDKNGTPLGMSLISSSAPSQQ
;
A
#
# COMPACT_ATOMS: atom_id res chain seq x y z
N MET A 1 -7.96 18.23 -65.85
CA MET A 1 -8.57 18.40 -64.51
C MET A 1 -9.00 17.11 -63.80
N LYS A 2 -9.15 15.97 -64.44
CA LYS A 2 -9.58 14.70 -63.79
C LYS A 2 -8.45 13.98 -63.01
N TYR A 3 -7.20 14.25 -63.24
CA TYR A 3 -6.04 13.59 -62.58
C TYR A 3 -5.58 14.31 -61.30
N ILE A 4 -5.96 15.56 -61.07
CA ILE A 4 -5.56 16.33 -59.89
C ILE A 4 -6.41 15.94 -58.68
N TYR A 5 -7.69 15.57 -58.87
CA TYR A 5 -8.56 15.13 -57.78
C TYR A 5 -8.22 13.73 -57.24
N ALA A 6 -7.62 12.85 -58.06
CA ALA A 6 -7.25 11.49 -57.61
C ALA A 6 -6.03 11.50 -56.69
N ILE A 7 -5.11 12.46 -56.84
CA ILE A 7 -3.89 12.57 -56.02
C ILE A 7 -4.24 13.20 -54.66
N PHE A 8 -5.21 14.11 -54.57
CA PHE A 8 -5.63 14.72 -53.33
C PHE A 8 -6.44 13.77 -52.41
N THR A 9 -7.22 12.85 -53.00
CA THR A 9 -7.96 11.82 -52.26
C THR A 9 -7.05 10.72 -51.72
N LEU A 10 -5.92 10.40 -52.39
CA LEU A 10 -4.96 9.40 -51.94
C LEU A 10 -4.06 9.93 -50.80
N ALA A 11 -3.78 11.25 -50.78
CA ALA A 11 -2.99 11.90 -49.74
C ALA A 11 -3.77 12.07 -48.42
N LEU A 12 -5.10 12.19 -48.47
CA LEU A 12 -5.96 12.29 -47.29
C LEU A 12 -6.20 10.93 -46.59
N SER A 13 -6.13 9.83 -47.34
CA SER A 13 -6.30 8.47 -46.79
C SER A 13 -5.02 7.93 -46.10
N LEU A 14 -3.85 8.52 -46.35
CA LEU A 14 -2.59 8.15 -45.68
C LEU A 14 -2.38 8.85 -44.33
N LEU A 15 -3.20 9.83 -43.97
CA LEU A 15 -3.14 10.53 -42.68
C LEU A 15 -4.01 9.88 -41.59
N GLN A 16 -4.72 8.81 -41.91
CA GLN A 16 -5.41 7.95 -40.94
C GLN A 16 -4.61 6.69 -40.58
N LEU A 17 -3.27 6.77 -40.59
CA LEU A 17 -2.43 5.80 -39.91
C LEU A 17 -2.69 5.97 -38.40
N GLY A 18 -3.53 5.09 -37.92
CA GLY A 18 -4.07 5.08 -36.57
C GLY A 18 -3.00 5.38 -35.52
N GLN A 19 -3.26 6.38 -34.72
CA GLN A 19 -2.76 6.38 -33.35
C GLN A 19 -3.25 5.09 -32.74
N ALA A 20 -2.44 4.03 -32.80
CA ALA A 20 -2.63 2.88 -31.94
C ALA A 20 -2.61 3.45 -30.52
N SER A 21 -3.78 3.69 -29.96
CA SER A 21 -3.92 4.09 -28.55
C SER A 21 -3.20 3.01 -27.75
N ALA A 22 -2.04 3.35 -27.22
CA ALA A 22 -1.32 2.41 -26.37
C ALA A 22 -2.29 1.96 -25.30
N GLN A 23 -2.54 0.66 -25.23
CA GLN A 23 -3.47 0.11 -24.23
C GLN A 23 -3.04 0.57 -22.86
N ALA A 24 -3.98 1.15 -22.09
CA ALA A 24 -3.70 1.64 -20.74
C ALA A 24 -3.15 0.51 -19.87
N VAL A 25 -2.11 0.77 -19.10
CA VAL A 25 -1.63 -0.15 -18.07
C VAL A 25 -2.72 -0.28 -17.00
N THR A 26 -3.19 -1.49 -16.74
CA THR A 26 -4.22 -1.73 -15.71
C THR A 26 -3.62 -2.36 -14.47
N GLY A 27 -3.97 -1.81 -13.31
CA GLY A 27 -3.58 -2.35 -12.00
C GLY A 27 -4.72 -2.29 -11.01
N ALA A 28 -4.73 -3.18 -10.02
CA ALA A 28 -5.76 -3.14 -8.99
C ALA A 28 -5.26 -3.70 -7.67
N GLY A 29 -5.77 -3.16 -6.55
CA GLY A 29 -5.45 -3.75 -5.25
C GLY A 29 -5.43 -2.78 -4.08
N SER A 30 -4.32 -2.75 -3.34
CA SER A 30 -4.17 -1.98 -2.12
C SER A 30 -4.63 -0.53 -2.27
N SER A 31 -5.58 -0.13 -1.43
CA SER A 31 -5.99 1.28 -1.36
C SER A 31 -5.01 2.12 -0.55
N ALA A 32 -4.21 1.50 0.34
CA ALA A 32 -3.14 2.20 1.06
C ALA A 32 -2.02 2.64 0.11
N ALA A 33 -1.71 1.85 -0.91
CA ALA A 33 -0.71 2.17 -1.92
C ALA A 33 -1.23 3.08 -3.06
N ALA A 34 -2.52 3.42 -3.08
CA ALA A 34 -3.11 4.23 -4.15
C ALA A 34 -2.42 5.59 -4.35
N PRO A 35 -2.02 6.34 -3.31
CA PRO A 35 -1.32 7.62 -3.49
C PRO A 35 -0.04 7.47 -4.32
N ILE A 36 0.81 6.49 -4.00
CA ILE A 36 2.07 6.30 -4.73
C ILE A 36 1.83 5.82 -6.16
N TYR A 37 0.88 4.89 -6.40
CA TYR A 37 0.55 4.44 -7.76
C TYR A 37 -0.03 5.58 -8.61
N ARG A 38 -0.87 6.47 -8.06
CA ARG A 38 -1.39 7.66 -8.76
C ARG A 38 -0.25 8.63 -9.14
N SER A 39 0.68 8.87 -8.23
CA SER A 39 1.83 9.74 -8.47
C SER A 39 2.75 9.18 -9.54
N TRP A 40 3.09 7.88 -9.47
CA TRP A 40 3.84 7.18 -10.51
C TRP A 40 3.12 7.18 -11.85
N ALA A 41 1.81 6.90 -11.87
CA ALA A 41 1.00 6.90 -13.08
C ALA A 41 1.02 8.25 -13.81
N LYS A 42 0.85 9.34 -13.05
CA LYS A 42 0.90 10.71 -13.59
C LYS A 42 2.27 11.02 -14.18
N ALA A 43 3.35 10.70 -13.48
CA ALA A 43 4.72 10.95 -13.95
C ALA A 43 5.10 10.05 -15.13
N TYR A 44 4.69 8.77 -15.11
CA TYR A 44 4.89 7.84 -16.19
C TYR A 44 4.18 8.28 -17.49
N ALA A 45 2.92 8.70 -17.38
CA ALA A 45 2.17 9.22 -18.51
C ALA A 45 2.83 10.46 -19.13
N LYS A 46 3.34 11.38 -18.28
CA LYS A 46 4.10 12.55 -18.74
C LYS A 46 5.40 12.17 -19.47
N ALA A 47 6.09 11.14 -18.99
CA ALA A 47 7.40 10.72 -19.53
C ALA A 47 7.27 9.86 -20.79
N THR A 48 6.21 9.04 -20.91
CA THR A 48 6.11 7.99 -21.94
C THR A 48 4.91 8.13 -22.88
N GLY A 49 3.92 8.95 -22.52
CA GLY A 49 2.63 9.03 -23.21
C GLY A 49 1.66 7.88 -22.88
N SER A 50 2.08 6.89 -22.07
CA SER A 50 1.26 5.72 -21.72
C SER A 50 0.46 5.97 -20.46
N SER A 51 -0.84 5.76 -20.47
CA SER A 51 -1.71 5.91 -19.31
C SER A 51 -1.66 4.67 -18.40
N VAL A 52 -1.91 4.90 -17.12
CA VAL A 52 -2.04 3.83 -16.09
C VAL A 52 -3.36 4.03 -15.37
N ASP A 53 -4.18 3.00 -15.35
CA ASP A 53 -5.44 2.94 -14.61
C ASP A 53 -5.27 2.01 -13.39
N TYR A 54 -5.29 2.60 -12.20
CA TYR A 54 -5.15 1.88 -10.93
C TYR A 54 -6.44 1.92 -10.13
N ASP A 55 -7.02 0.74 -9.88
CA ASP A 55 -8.27 0.55 -9.14
C ASP A 55 -8.00 0.16 -7.67
N PRO A 56 -8.21 1.06 -6.68
CA PRO A 56 -7.89 0.82 -5.26
C PRO A 56 -8.97 0.01 -4.54
N VAL A 57 -9.25 -1.20 -5.00
CA VAL A 57 -10.34 -2.09 -4.54
C VAL A 57 -10.04 -2.91 -3.29
N GLY A 58 -8.86 -2.72 -2.68
CA GLY A 58 -8.36 -3.49 -1.55
C GLY A 58 -7.53 -4.70 -1.96
N SER A 59 -6.59 -5.10 -1.07
CA SER A 59 -5.60 -6.14 -1.34
C SER A 59 -6.21 -7.47 -1.75
N SER A 60 -7.26 -7.93 -1.06
CA SER A 60 -7.91 -9.22 -1.37
C SER A 60 -8.54 -9.23 -2.77
N THR A 61 -9.18 -8.14 -3.18
CA THR A 61 -9.78 -8.02 -4.52
C THR A 61 -8.70 -7.89 -5.59
N GLY A 62 -7.61 -7.13 -5.30
CA GLY A 62 -6.46 -7.04 -6.20
C GLY A 62 -5.81 -8.39 -6.46
N MET A 63 -5.60 -9.20 -5.41
CA MET A 63 -5.11 -10.57 -5.53
C MET A 63 -6.03 -11.43 -6.40
N LYS A 64 -7.34 -11.38 -6.21
CA LYS A 64 -8.30 -12.10 -7.06
C LYS A 64 -8.21 -11.68 -8.53
N LYS A 65 -8.14 -10.37 -8.80
CA LYS A 65 -8.06 -9.86 -10.18
C LYS A 65 -6.77 -10.34 -10.89
N ILE A 66 -5.62 -10.35 -10.20
CA ILE A 66 -4.37 -10.82 -10.82
C ILE A 66 -4.30 -12.34 -10.94
N GLN A 67 -4.87 -13.11 -10.03
CA GLN A 67 -5.02 -14.57 -10.18
C GLN A 67 -5.83 -14.91 -11.44
N GLN A 68 -6.84 -14.12 -11.76
CA GLN A 68 -7.66 -14.24 -12.97
C GLN A 68 -7.02 -13.59 -14.19
N GLN A 69 -5.86 -12.95 -14.05
CA GLN A 69 -5.19 -12.15 -15.08
C GLN A 69 -6.11 -11.08 -15.73
N ALA A 70 -7.06 -10.56 -14.96
CA ALA A 70 -7.99 -9.51 -15.37
C ALA A 70 -7.36 -8.10 -15.38
N VAL A 71 -6.15 -7.95 -14.82
CA VAL A 71 -5.35 -6.72 -14.78
C VAL A 71 -3.90 -7.04 -15.09
N GLY A 72 -3.12 -6.04 -15.51
CA GLY A 72 -1.70 -6.20 -15.82
C GLY A 72 -0.85 -6.41 -14.56
N PHE A 73 -1.26 -5.86 -13.41
CA PHE A 73 -0.64 -6.13 -12.13
C PHE A 73 -1.64 -6.08 -10.97
N GLY A 74 -1.39 -6.88 -9.94
CA GLY A 74 -2.06 -6.80 -8.65
C GLY A 74 -1.25 -5.99 -7.65
N ALA A 75 -1.89 -5.42 -6.62
CA ALA A 75 -1.20 -4.77 -5.51
C ALA A 75 -1.78 -5.22 -4.16
N THR A 76 -0.89 -5.50 -3.20
CA THR A 76 -1.25 -5.97 -1.87
C THR A 76 -0.28 -5.47 -0.82
N ASP A 77 -0.75 -5.25 0.44
CA ASP A 77 0.12 -4.91 1.57
C ASP A 77 0.41 -6.14 2.45
N VAL A 78 0.11 -7.32 1.95
CA VAL A 78 0.44 -8.60 2.57
C VAL A 78 1.28 -9.39 1.59
N TYR A 79 2.47 -9.85 1.99
CA TYR A 79 3.20 -10.81 1.17
C TYR A 79 2.41 -12.11 1.12
N PRO A 80 1.99 -12.58 -0.07
CA PRO A 80 1.21 -13.80 -0.17
C PRO A 80 2.04 -15.00 0.28
N PRO A 81 1.46 -15.99 0.97
CA PRO A 81 2.18 -17.22 1.31
C PRO A 81 2.81 -17.87 0.08
N ASP A 82 4.01 -18.42 0.22
CA ASP A 82 4.73 -19.06 -0.90
C ASP A 82 3.91 -20.17 -1.56
N LYS A 83 3.12 -20.90 -0.75
CA LYS A 83 2.18 -21.92 -1.26
C LYS A 83 1.18 -21.30 -2.25
N ASP A 84 0.59 -20.16 -1.92
CA ASP A 84 -0.41 -19.48 -2.76
C ASP A 84 0.25 -18.92 -4.04
N LEU A 85 1.47 -18.37 -3.91
CA LEU A 85 2.25 -17.90 -5.06
C LEU A 85 2.57 -19.04 -6.04
N ILE A 86 2.93 -20.22 -5.52
CA ILE A 86 3.23 -21.41 -6.33
C ILE A 86 1.96 -21.93 -6.98
N GLU A 87 0.88 -22.12 -6.20
CA GLU A 87 -0.40 -22.68 -6.66
C GLU A 87 -1.01 -21.85 -7.80
N HIS A 88 -0.93 -20.52 -7.69
CA HIS A 88 -1.48 -19.62 -8.70
C HIS A 88 -0.45 -19.14 -9.75
N GLY A 89 0.77 -19.65 -9.71
CA GLY A 89 1.84 -19.24 -10.65
C GLY A 89 2.15 -17.75 -10.59
N LEU A 90 2.17 -17.16 -9.39
CA LEU A 90 2.37 -15.72 -9.18
C LEU A 90 3.78 -15.39 -8.67
N LEU A 91 4.16 -14.15 -8.87
CA LEU A 91 5.37 -13.50 -8.37
C LEU A 91 4.95 -12.23 -7.61
N ALA A 92 5.38 -12.08 -6.37
CA ALA A 92 5.16 -10.88 -5.58
C ALA A 92 6.50 -10.18 -5.29
N LEU A 93 6.54 -8.86 -5.47
CA LEU A 93 7.72 -8.02 -5.31
C LEU A 93 7.39 -6.83 -4.41
N PRO A 94 8.21 -6.49 -3.41
CA PRO A 94 8.01 -5.27 -2.65
C PRO A 94 8.25 -4.05 -3.55
N VAL A 95 7.49 -2.98 -3.35
CA VAL A 95 7.65 -1.71 -4.10
C VAL A 95 7.96 -0.52 -3.20
N ALA A 96 7.43 -0.50 -1.97
CA ALA A 96 7.70 0.55 -1.00
C ALA A 96 7.33 0.08 0.42
N ILE A 97 7.75 0.85 1.42
CA ILE A 97 7.41 0.66 2.83
C ILE A 97 6.66 1.87 3.33
N THR A 98 5.72 1.69 4.25
CA THR A 98 4.97 2.76 4.89
C THR A 98 4.55 2.38 6.32
N GLY A 99 3.96 3.32 7.06
CA GLY A 99 3.40 3.08 8.39
C GLY A 99 1.87 3.13 8.37
N ILE A 100 1.25 2.29 9.19
CA ILE A 100 -0.16 2.41 9.52
C ILE A 100 -0.29 3.31 10.73
N SER A 101 -1.04 4.39 10.60
CA SER A 101 -1.27 5.34 11.68
C SER A 101 -2.68 5.20 12.22
N PRO A 102 -2.85 4.93 13.51
CA PRO A 102 -4.11 5.21 14.16
C PRO A 102 -4.36 6.73 14.10
N ILE A 103 -5.56 7.09 13.67
CA ILE A 103 -6.00 8.47 13.44
C ILE A 103 -7.24 8.76 14.27
N VAL A 104 -7.35 10.00 14.75
CA VAL A 104 -8.46 10.42 15.62
C VAL A 104 -9.06 11.74 15.16
N ASN A 105 -10.33 11.94 15.50
CA ASN A 105 -11.01 13.22 15.38
C ASN A 105 -11.57 13.62 16.76
N LEU A 106 -10.76 14.31 17.53
CA LEU A 106 -11.09 14.75 18.88
C LEU A 106 -10.97 16.27 19.01
N PRO A 107 -11.96 16.94 19.62
CA PRO A 107 -11.86 18.37 19.90
C PRO A 107 -10.62 18.68 20.76
N LYS A 108 -9.86 19.71 20.37
CA LYS A 108 -8.67 20.18 21.09
C LYS A 108 -7.51 19.19 21.18
N VAL A 109 -7.54 18.08 20.44
CA VAL A 109 -6.42 17.13 20.33
C VAL A 109 -5.75 17.33 18.95
N HIS A 110 -4.47 17.70 18.98
CA HIS A 110 -3.70 17.99 17.78
C HIS A 110 -2.93 16.74 17.29
N ASN A 111 -2.41 16.83 16.07
CA ASN A 111 -1.61 15.76 15.48
C ASN A 111 -0.47 15.34 16.41
N THR A 112 -0.33 14.05 16.62
CA THR A 112 0.68 13.41 17.49
C THR A 112 0.67 13.87 18.96
N GLN A 113 -0.42 14.42 19.45
CA GLN A 113 -0.55 14.78 20.86
C GLN A 113 -1.00 13.58 21.72
N LEU A 114 -1.97 12.80 21.22
CA LEU A 114 -2.49 11.63 21.93
C LEU A 114 -1.48 10.48 21.92
N ARG A 115 -1.32 9.81 23.07
CA ARG A 115 -0.48 8.64 23.27
C ARG A 115 -1.35 7.41 23.54
N LEU A 116 -1.07 6.30 22.84
CA LEU A 116 -1.72 5.02 23.08
C LEU A 116 -0.67 3.90 23.17
N THR A 117 -0.98 2.88 23.98
CA THR A 117 -0.26 1.61 23.94
C THR A 117 -0.97 0.64 23.02
N GLY A 118 -0.28 -0.40 22.54
CA GLY A 118 -0.91 -1.44 21.73
C GLY A 118 -2.01 -2.19 22.48
N GLU A 119 -1.87 -2.39 23.79
CA GLU A 119 -2.88 -2.98 24.65
C GLU A 119 -4.17 -2.14 24.66
N VAL A 120 -4.04 -0.82 24.94
CA VAL A 120 -5.20 0.10 24.95
C VAL A 120 -5.86 0.17 23.59
N LEU A 121 -5.06 0.25 22.52
CA LEU A 121 -5.56 0.24 21.13
C LEU A 121 -6.33 -1.05 20.84
N SER A 122 -5.79 -2.20 21.23
CA SER A 122 -6.46 -3.50 21.07
C SER A 122 -7.83 -3.51 21.78
N ARG A 123 -7.91 -3.04 23.03
CA ARG A 123 -9.15 -3.01 23.81
C ARG A 123 -10.19 -2.04 23.22
N ILE A 124 -9.75 -0.93 22.62
CA ILE A 124 -10.65 -0.04 21.87
C ILE A 124 -11.25 -0.78 20.68
N PHE A 125 -10.43 -1.47 19.88
CA PHE A 125 -10.89 -2.21 18.68
C PHE A 125 -11.60 -3.53 19.01
N MET A 126 -11.58 -3.97 20.27
CA MET A 126 -12.45 -5.04 20.80
C MET A 126 -13.77 -4.50 21.36
N GLY A 127 -13.97 -3.17 21.42
CA GLY A 127 -15.14 -2.53 22.01
C GLY A 127 -15.16 -2.51 23.54
N GLU A 128 -14.04 -2.85 24.20
CA GLU A 128 -13.94 -2.91 25.67
C GLU A 128 -13.71 -1.52 26.31
N ILE A 129 -13.01 -0.64 25.59
CA ILE A 129 -12.84 0.76 25.94
C ILE A 129 -13.69 1.57 24.96
N SER A 130 -14.76 2.17 25.47
CA SER A 130 -15.78 2.83 24.66
C SER A 130 -15.87 4.35 24.86
N ARG A 131 -15.06 4.92 25.75
CA ARG A 131 -15.05 6.37 26.03
C ARG A 131 -13.63 6.93 26.04
N TRP A 132 -13.48 8.15 25.54
CA TRP A 132 -12.17 8.81 25.46
C TRP A 132 -11.58 9.17 26.82
N ASN A 133 -12.40 9.47 27.83
CA ASN A 133 -11.97 9.74 29.19
C ASN A 133 -11.79 8.49 30.06
N ALA A 134 -11.74 7.31 29.46
CA ALA A 134 -11.46 6.08 30.21
C ALA A 134 -10.10 6.17 30.95
N PRO A 135 -10.00 5.65 32.19
CA PRO A 135 -8.79 5.73 33.02
C PRO A 135 -7.53 5.24 32.28
N GLU A 136 -7.63 4.20 31.46
CA GLU A 136 -6.53 3.62 30.73
C GLU A 136 -5.97 4.56 29.64
N ILE A 137 -6.81 5.44 29.09
CA ILE A 137 -6.38 6.44 28.10
C ILE A 137 -5.86 7.69 28.83
N THR A 138 -6.59 8.18 29.83
CA THR A 138 -6.20 9.41 30.56
C THR A 138 -4.88 9.25 31.30
N ALA A 139 -4.59 8.05 31.88
CA ALA A 139 -3.31 7.76 32.52
C ALA A 139 -2.10 7.86 31.57
N LEU A 140 -2.29 7.64 30.27
CA LEU A 140 -1.25 7.80 29.24
C LEU A 140 -1.10 9.25 28.78
N ASN A 141 -2.08 10.11 29.09
CA ASN A 141 -2.22 11.47 28.57
C ASN A 141 -2.53 12.51 29.66
N PRO A 142 -1.75 12.59 30.76
CA PRO A 142 -2.09 13.43 31.90
C PRO A 142 -2.16 14.93 31.55
N GLU A 143 -1.44 15.37 30.52
CA GLU A 143 -1.39 16.76 30.06
C GLU A 143 -2.43 17.09 28.99
N THR A 144 -3.20 16.08 28.50
CA THR A 144 -4.18 16.25 27.44
C THR A 144 -5.59 16.02 28.00
N PRO A 145 -6.39 17.05 28.23
CA PRO A 145 -7.77 16.88 28.68
C PRO A 145 -8.59 16.12 27.62
N LEU A 146 -8.99 14.91 27.95
CA LEU A 146 -9.79 14.07 27.05
C LEU A 146 -11.29 14.26 27.36
N PRO A 147 -12.14 14.42 26.34
CA PRO A 147 -13.56 14.67 26.53
C PRO A 147 -14.29 13.42 27.05
N ASP A 148 -15.33 13.62 27.86
CA ASP A 148 -16.30 12.57 28.20
C ASP A 148 -17.20 12.29 26.99
N MET A 149 -16.69 11.50 26.04
CA MET A 149 -17.29 11.28 24.73
C MET A 149 -17.15 9.80 24.32
N PRO A 150 -18.17 9.21 23.69
CA PRO A 150 -18.05 7.86 23.11
C PRO A 150 -16.95 7.78 22.05
N ILE A 151 -16.22 6.66 22.02
CA ILE A 151 -15.31 6.31 20.93
C ILE A 151 -16.13 5.71 19.79
N LYS A 152 -16.03 6.31 18.59
CA LYS A 152 -16.61 5.78 17.35
C LYS A 152 -15.50 5.13 16.53
N VAL A 153 -15.48 3.81 16.48
CA VAL A 153 -14.40 3.07 15.82
C VAL A 153 -14.70 2.94 14.32
N ALA A 154 -13.81 3.46 13.49
CA ALA A 154 -13.88 3.39 12.02
C ALA A 154 -12.95 2.28 11.50
N VAL A 155 -13.50 1.36 10.73
CA VAL A 155 -12.85 0.14 10.25
C VAL A 155 -13.04 -0.08 8.75
N ARG A 156 -12.27 -1.01 8.19
CA ARG A 156 -12.39 -1.41 6.79
C ARG A 156 -13.54 -2.39 6.57
N ALA A 157 -14.37 -2.11 5.56
CA ALA A 157 -15.45 -2.98 5.09
C ALA A 157 -14.99 -4.00 4.04
N ASP A 158 -13.82 -3.78 3.42
CA ASP A 158 -13.25 -4.61 2.36
C ASP A 158 -12.08 -5.46 2.85
N GLY A 159 -11.64 -6.42 2.03
CA GLY A 159 -10.45 -7.22 2.30
C GLY A 159 -9.16 -6.41 2.13
N SER A 160 -8.57 -6.00 3.25
CA SER A 160 -7.53 -4.98 3.36
C SER A 160 -6.21 -5.52 3.88
N GLY A 161 -5.12 -5.25 3.15
CA GLY A 161 -3.76 -5.51 3.64
C GLY A 161 -3.39 -4.61 4.83
N THR A 162 -3.90 -3.37 4.85
CA THR A 162 -3.75 -2.48 6.02
C THR A 162 -4.39 -3.11 7.26
N THR A 163 -5.60 -3.67 7.13
CA THR A 163 -6.25 -4.40 8.23
C THR A 163 -5.43 -5.61 8.67
N TYR A 164 -4.84 -6.36 7.73
CA TYR A 164 -4.00 -7.51 8.08
C TYR A 164 -2.81 -7.09 8.96
N ASN A 165 -2.03 -6.09 8.53
CA ASN A 165 -0.85 -5.63 9.28
C ASN A 165 -1.25 -4.97 10.61
N PHE A 166 -2.35 -4.23 10.64
CA PHE A 166 -2.91 -3.67 11.87
C PHE A 166 -3.29 -4.76 12.86
N THR A 167 -3.99 -5.79 12.43
CA THR A 167 -4.42 -6.90 13.28
C THR A 167 -3.29 -7.85 13.65
N ASP A 168 -2.25 -7.98 12.81
CA ASP A 168 -1.00 -8.66 13.14
C ASP A 168 -0.28 -7.94 14.31
N TYR A 169 -0.18 -6.60 14.23
CA TYR A 169 0.33 -5.80 15.32
C TYR A 169 -0.47 -6.00 16.62
N LEU A 170 -1.79 -5.90 16.55
CA LEU A 170 -2.64 -6.09 17.74
C LEU A 170 -2.48 -7.50 18.34
N GLY A 171 -2.30 -8.53 17.48
CA GLY A 171 -2.03 -9.89 17.95
C GLY A 171 -0.67 -10.07 18.61
N LYS A 172 0.33 -9.25 18.23
CA LYS A 172 1.67 -9.26 18.87
C LYS A 172 1.69 -8.60 20.24
N VAL A 173 0.83 -7.61 20.47
CA VAL A 173 0.80 -6.81 21.71
C VAL A 173 -0.32 -7.18 22.65
N SER A 174 -1.31 -7.98 22.23
CA SER A 174 -2.45 -8.42 23.03
C SER A 174 -2.72 -9.92 22.82
N PRO A 175 -2.41 -10.77 23.82
CA PRO A 175 -2.76 -12.19 23.78
C PRO A 175 -4.27 -12.42 23.59
N LYS A 176 -5.10 -11.55 24.16
CA LYS A 176 -6.56 -11.63 24.02
C LYS A 176 -7.00 -11.39 22.57
N TRP A 177 -6.43 -10.36 21.90
CA TRP A 177 -6.66 -10.15 20.48
C TRP A 177 -6.23 -11.35 19.64
N LYS A 178 -5.01 -11.85 19.88
CA LYS A 178 -4.46 -13.00 19.18
C LYS A 178 -5.38 -14.22 19.25
N ALA A 179 -5.91 -14.51 20.43
CA ALA A 179 -6.80 -15.65 20.64
C ALA A 179 -8.17 -15.46 19.97
N ALA A 180 -8.73 -14.23 19.98
CA ALA A 180 -10.06 -13.94 19.44
C ALA A 180 -10.07 -13.77 17.90
N HIS A 181 -9.06 -13.11 17.34
CA HIS A 181 -9.10 -12.63 15.96
C HIS A 181 -7.89 -13.05 15.12
N GLY A 182 -6.67 -13.05 15.69
CA GLY A 182 -5.42 -13.21 14.96
C GLY A 182 -5.18 -12.08 13.95
N ALA A 183 -4.36 -12.35 12.92
CA ALA A 183 -4.08 -11.46 11.79
C ALA A 183 -4.95 -11.83 10.59
N LYS A 184 -5.76 -10.90 10.07
CA LYS A 184 -6.69 -11.14 8.95
C LYS A 184 -6.90 -9.89 8.11
N THR A 185 -7.15 -10.08 6.82
CA THR A 185 -7.51 -8.99 5.90
C THR A 185 -8.95 -8.49 6.10
N SER A 186 -9.80 -9.28 6.74
CA SER A 186 -11.19 -8.95 7.08
C SER A 186 -11.55 -9.60 8.40
N ILE A 187 -12.21 -8.84 9.27
CA ILE A 187 -12.65 -9.25 10.60
C ILE A 187 -14.17 -8.98 10.73
N LYS A 188 -14.84 -9.82 11.48
CA LYS A 188 -16.18 -9.49 11.98
C LYS A 188 -16.01 -8.54 13.16
N TRP A 189 -16.11 -7.26 12.87
CA TRP A 189 -16.00 -6.20 13.88
C TRP A 189 -17.19 -6.18 14.85
N PRO A 190 -17.01 -5.67 16.07
CA PRO A 190 -18.11 -5.43 17.01
C PRO A 190 -19.23 -4.60 16.38
N GLU A 191 -20.45 -4.86 16.82
CA GLU A 191 -21.62 -4.08 16.40
C GLU A 191 -21.47 -2.59 16.76
N GLY A 192 -21.97 -1.70 15.90
CA GLY A 192 -21.87 -0.25 16.11
C GLY A 192 -20.57 0.38 15.58
N PHE A 193 -19.58 -0.42 15.09
CA PHE A 193 -18.41 0.14 14.42
C PHE A 193 -18.77 0.66 13.02
N LEU A 194 -18.11 1.75 12.62
CA LEU A 194 -18.34 2.41 11.34
C LEU A 194 -17.46 1.76 10.26
N ALA A 195 -18.06 1.05 9.33
CA ALA A 195 -17.36 0.32 8.28
C ALA A 195 -17.29 1.13 6.99
N PHE A 196 -16.07 1.36 6.46
CA PHE A 196 -15.80 2.13 5.27
C PHE A 196 -14.99 1.33 4.25
N LYS A 197 -15.26 1.52 2.96
CA LYS A 197 -14.51 0.90 1.88
C LYS A 197 -13.24 1.69 1.57
N GLY A 198 -12.10 0.99 1.51
CA GLY A 198 -10.81 1.58 1.18
C GLY A 198 -10.21 2.46 2.30
N SER A 199 -8.92 2.81 2.17
CA SER A 199 -8.23 3.71 3.10
C SER A 199 -8.79 5.12 3.05
N GLU A 200 -9.11 5.62 1.87
CA GLU A 200 -9.76 6.91 1.67
C GLU A 200 -11.11 7.01 2.39
N GLY A 201 -11.93 5.96 2.33
CA GLY A 201 -13.21 5.89 3.04
C GLY A 201 -13.03 5.99 4.54
N VAL A 202 -12.06 5.29 5.13
CA VAL A 202 -11.75 5.39 6.58
C VAL A 202 -11.24 6.79 6.91
N ALA A 203 -10.33 7.36 6.12
CA ALA A 203 -9.79 8.71 6.32
C ALA A 203 -10.90 9.77 6.38
N LYS A 204 -11.80 9.77 5.38
CA LYS A 204 -12.97 10.66 5.34
C LYS A 204 -13.93 10.39 6.50
N GLY A 205 -14.22 9.11 6.79
CA GLY A 205 -15.10 8.73 7.89
C GLY A 205 -14.62 9.23 9.25
N VAL A 206 -13.33 9.14 9.54
CA VAL A 206 -12.75 9.68 10.79
C VAL A 206 -12.77 11.21 10.77
N ARG A 207 -12.36 11.85 9.67
CA ARG A 207 -12.37 13.31 9.53
C ARG A 207 -13.76 13.91 9.81
N ASP A 208 -14.79 13.28 9.28
CA ASP A 208 -16.15 13.80 9.31
C ASP A 208 -16.95 13.35 10.56
N THR A 209 -16.33 12.52 11.44
CA THR A 209 -17.00 11.97 12.61
C THR A 209 -16.29 12.38 13.91
N VAL A 210 -16.83 13.33 14.64
CA VAL A 210 -16.27 13.73 15.96
C VAL A 210 -16.34 12.56 16.94
N GLY A 211 -15.25 12.32 17.67
CA GLY A 211 -15.06 11.19 18.57
C GLY A 211 -14.58 9.91 17.87
N ALA A 212 -14.28 9.97 16.57
CA ALA A 212 -13.81 8.79 15.83
C ALA A 212 -12.34 8.45 16.09
N ILE A 213 -12.04 7.16 16.02
CA ILE A 213 -10.71 6.57 15.82
C ILE A 213 -10.76 5.60 14.65
N GLY A 214 -9.73 5.59 13.83
CA GLY A 214 -9.55 4.62 12.75
C GLY A 214 -8.07 4.34 12.52
N TYR A 215 -7.75 3.63 11.44
CA TYR A 215 -6.38 3.36 11.02
C TYR A 215 -6.26 3.47 9.51
N VAL A 216 -5.23 4.17 9.05
CA VAL A 216 -4.93 4.36 7.62
C VAL A 216 -3.43 4.31 7.38
N ASP A 217 -3.03 4.21 6.13
CA ASP A 217 -1.66 4.51 5.70
C ASP A 217 -1.27 5.96 6.01
N PHE A 218 0.01 6.17 6.34
CA PHE A 218 0.50 7.47 6.76
C PHE A 218 0.38 8.55 5.68
N GLY A 219 0.37 8.19 4.41
CA GLY A 219 0.13 9.13 3.31
C GLY A 219 -1.20 9.87 3.44
N TYR A 220 -2.25 9.17 3.89
CA TYR A 220 -3.57 9.77 4.11
C TYR A 220 -3.63 10.74 5.30
N VAL A 221 -2.71 10.64 6.26
CA VAL A 221 -2.68 11.56 7.42
C VAL A 221 -2.46 13.00 6.94
N ALA A 222 -1.46 13.20 6.08
CA ALA A 222 -1.15 14.51 5.51
C ALA A 222 -2.21 14.97 4.49
N GLU A 223 -2.63 14.06 3.59
CA GLU A 223 -3.59 14.36 2.52
C GLU A 223 -4.94 14.85 3.06
N TYR A 224 -5.41 14.29 4.18
CA TYR A 224 -6.72 14.61 4.77
C TYR A 224 -6.64 15.49 6.03
N GLY A 225 -5.45 15.95 6.41
CA GLY A 225 -5.27 16.80 7.61
C GLY A 225 -5.68 16.12 8.90
N LEU A 226 -5.40 14.81 9.04
CA LEU A 226 -5.82 13.99 10.17
C LEU A 226 -4.86 14.11 11.35
N ALA A 227 -5.38 13.95 12.57
CA ALA A 227 -4.55 13.81 13.76
C ALA A 227 -4.17 12.34 13.95
N SER A 228 -2.88 12.02 13.86
CA SER A 228 -2.32 10.72 14.23
C SER A 228 -1.95 10.67 15.71
N VAL A 229 -1.79 9.47 16.26
CA VAL A 229 -1.40 9.26 17.67
C VAL A 229 0.07 8.84 17.76
N GLN A 230 0.68 9.02 18.95
CA GLN A 230 1.94 8.37 19.27
C GLN A 230 1.67 6.96 19.79
N MET A 231 2.44 5.98 19.32
CA MET A 231 2.34 4.60 19.77
C MET A 231 3.54 4.19 20.61
N LYS A 232 3.28 3.46 21.69
CA LYS A 232 4.34 2.83 22.49
C LYS A 232 4.90 1.64 21.71
N ASN A 233 6.20 1.67 21.42
CA ASN A 233 6.88 0.61 20.65
C ASN A 233 7.39 -0.55 21.53
N ALA A 234 8.09 -1.51 20.94
CA ALA A 234 8.63 -2.69 21.62
C ALA A 234 9.61 -2.35 22.76
N GLU A 235 10.32 -1.22 22.64
CA GLU A 235 11.28 -0.72 23.66
C GLU A 235 10.60 0.14 24.75
N GLY A 236 9.28 0.25 24.73
CA GLY A 236 8.53 1.04 25.71
C GLY A 236 8.56 2.55 25.46
N VAL A 237 9.06 3.01 24.31
CA VAL A 237 9.16 4.43 23.93
C VAL A 237 7.91 4.84 23.13
N PHE A 238 7.35 6.01 23.42
CA PHE A 238 6.32 6.63 22.57
C PHE A 238 6.96 7.25 21.35
N VAL A 239 6.59 6.76 20.16
CA VAL A 239 7.11 7.18 18.87
C VAL A 239 6.00 7.81 18.04
N LYS A 240 6.34 8.86 17.29
CA LYS A 240 5.46 9.48 16.29
C LYS A 240 5.62 8.74 14.96
N PRO A 241 4.54 8.58 14.16
CA PRO A 241 4.69 8.05 12.82
C PRO A 241 5.52 9.03 11.97
N SER A 242 6.54 8.52 11.30
CA SER A 242 7.41 9.28 10.40
C SER A 242 8.15 8.35 9.46
N ILE A 243 8.61 8.89 8.32
CA ILE A 243 9.42 8.15 7.35
C ILE A 243 10.64 7.52 8.02
N ASP A 244 11.33 8.24 8.91
CA ASP A 244 12.52 7.72 9.58
C ASP A 244 12.19 6.59 10.58
N ALA A 245 11.02 6.65 11.23
CA ALA A 245 10.58 5.58 12.11
C ALA A 245 10.17 4.33 11.33
N PHE A 246 9.66 4.47 10.09
CA PHE A 246 9.39 3.34 9.17
C PHE A 246 10.69 2.76 8.61
N LYS A 247 11.68 3.61 8.23
CA LYS A 247 13.03 3.16 7.86
C LYS A 247 13.69 2.36 8.98
N SER A 248 13.53 2.82 10.22
CA SER A 248 14.05 2.10 11.39
C SER A 248 13.42 0.72 11.54
N ALA A 249 12.10 0.57 11.28
CA ALA A 249 11.45 -0.73 11.31
C ALA A 249 11.98 -1.68 10.23
N LEU A 250 12.19 -1.18 9.01
CA LEU A 250 12.77 -1.95 7.91
C LEU A 250 14.21 -2.39 8.25
N ALA A 251 15.04 -1.46 8.75
CA ALA A 251 16.45 -1.73 9.09
C ALA A 251 16.60 -2.77 10.22
N ASN A 252 15.64 -2.80 11.15
CA ASN A 252 15.60 -3.76 12.26
C ASN A 252 14.79 -5.03 11.94
N SER A 253 14.48 -5.26 10.65
CA SER A 253 13.80 -6.47 10.17
C SER A 253 14.79 -7.42 9.47
N GLU A 254 14.31 -8.61 9.16
CA GLU A 254 15.07 -9.62 8.41
C GLU A 254 15.16 -9.31 6.91
N TRP A 255 14.29 -8.44 6.39
CA TRP A 255 14.15 -8.17 4.95
C TRP A 255 15.45 -7.76 4.26
N PRO A 256 16.25 -6.80 4.79
CA PRO A 256 17.50 -6.40 4.13
C PRO A 256 18.57 -7.49 4.13
N ALA A 257 18.57 -8.36 5.15
CA ALA A 257 19.58 -9.40 5.31
C ALA A 257 19.27 -10.65 4.48
N THR A 258 18.02 -11.10 4.48
CA THR A 258 17.59 -12.38 3.87
C THR A 258 17.00 -12.24 2.49
N GLY A 259 16.43 -11.07 2.16
CA GLY A 259 15.65 -10.86 0.94
C GLY A 259 14.31 -11.62 0.95
N THR A 260 13.86 -12.11 2.11
CA THR A 260 12.56 -12.75 2.31
C THR A 260 11.57 -11.77 2.93
N PHE A 261 10.30 -11.85 2.53
CA PHE A 261 9.26 -10.88 2.89
C PHE A 261 8.11 -11.51 3.67
N ASN A 262 8.25 -12.76 4.10
CA ASN A 262 7.21 -13.55 4.78
C ASN A 262 6.89 -13.03 6.18
N ASN A 263 7.83 -12.35 6.83
CA ASN A 263 7.63 -11.73 8.13
C ASN A 263 7.15 -10.29 7.98
N THR A 264 6.12 -9.90 8.73
CA THR A 264 5.64 -8.52 8.78
C THR A 264 6.66 -7.59 9.41
N LEU A 265 6.56 -6.30 9.12
CA LEU A 265 7.40 -5.24 9.70
C LEU A 265 6.83 -4.68 11.02
N THR A 266 5.75 -5.27 11.53
CA THR A 266 5.12 -4.84 12.78
C THR A 266 5.92 -5.27 14.00
N GLN A 267 5.94 -4.42 15.04
CA GLN A 267 6.53 -4.66 16.35
C GLN A 267 8.02 -5.09 16.30
N LYS A 268 8.79 -4.49 15.38
CA LYS A 268 10.23 -4.71 15.33
C LYS A 268 10.93 -4.01 16.50
N PRO A 269 12.10 -4.52 16.97
CA PRO A 269 12.87 -3.89 18.05
C PRO A 269 13.49 -2.57 17.60
N GLY A 270 13.82 -1.69 18.56
CA GLY A 270 14.52 -0.42 18.33
C GLY A 270 13.75 0.79 18.88
N LYS A 271 14.48 1.70 19.54
CA LYS A 271 13.88 2.86 20.25
C LYS A 271 13.15 3.85 19.34
N SER A 272 13.56 3.98 18.08
CA SER A 272 12.94 4.89 17.09
C SER A 272 11.97 4.19 16.13
N VAL A 273 11.72 2.89 16.32
CA VAL A 273 10.89 2.08 15.43
C VAL A 273 9.41 2.41 15.59
N TRP A 274 8.73 2.70 14.47
CA TRP A 274 7.26 2.75 14.43
C TRP A 274 6.70 1.32 14.47
N PRO A 275 5.81 1.00 15.44
CA PRO A 275 5.43 -0.39 15.68
C PRO A 275 4.46 -0.96 14.64
N ILE A 276 3.81 -0.14 13.82
CA ILE A 276 2.81 -0.58 12.83
C ILE A 276 3.31 -0.26 11.42
N THR A 277 4.47 -0.80 11.06
CA THR A 277 5.07 -0.62 9.73
C THR A 277 4.66 -1.77 8.81
N MET A 278 4.44 -1.50 7.53
CA MET A 278 4.10 -2.49 6.50
C MET A 278 4.84 -2.25 5.19
N GLY A 279 5.00 -3.33 4.41
CA GLY A 279 5.40 -3.26 3.01
C GLY A 279 4.19 -3.29 2.09
N THR A 280 4.34 -2.71 0.91
CA THR A 280 3.39 -2.90 -0.19
C THR A 280 4.08 -3.61 -1.35
N PHE A 281 3.33 -4.47 -2.04
CA PHE A 281 3.84 -5.41 -3.03
C PHE A 281 3.06 -5.27 -4.33
N VAL A 282 3.78 -5.40 -5.45
CA VAL A 282 3.19 -5.63 -6.77
C VAL A 282 3.21 -7.13 -7.06
N VAL A 283 2.19 -7.61 -7.74
CA VAL A 283 2.02 -9.03 -8.07
C VAL A 283 1.82 -9.21 -9.57
N PHE A 284 2.55 -10.16 -10.15
CA PHE A 284 2.48 -10.54 -11.57
C PHE A 284 2.25 -12.04 -11.72
N PRO A 285 1.65 -12.51 -12.84
CA PRO A 285 1.74 -13.90 -13.22
C PRO A 285 3.17 -14.24 -13.66
N LYS A 286 3.71 -15.39 -13.25
CA LYS A 286 5.00 -15.90 -13.77
C LYS A 286 4.88 -16.30 -15.24
N VAL A 287 3.72 -16.84 -15.61
CA VAL A 287 3.37 -17.14 -17.00
C VAL A 287 2.08 -16.42 -17.33
N THR A 288 2.13 -15.48 -18.27
CA THR A 288 0.96 -14.69 -18.63
C THR A 288 0.24 -15.23 -19.87
N GLN A 289 -1.10 -15.13 -19.84
CA GLN A 289 -1.96 -15.33 -21.01
C GLN A 289 -2.12 -14.04 -21.85
N ASN A 290 -1.80 -12.88 -21.25
CA ASN A 290 -1.91 -11.56 -21.87
C ASN A 290 -0.53 -10.86 -21.92
N PRO A 291 0.38 -11.29 -22.82
CA PRO A 291 1.78 -10.81 -22.83
C PRO A 291 1.90 -9.30 -23.05
N GLU A 292 1.04 -8.71 -23.86
CA GLU A 292 1.06 -7.26 -24.09
C GLU A 292 0.72 -6.47 -22.81
N GLN A 293 -0.41 -6.79 -22.17
CA GLN A 293 -0.85 -6.17 -20.92
C GLN A 293 0.21 -6.32 -19.81
N THR A 294 0.78 -7.52 -19.65
CA THR A 294 1.82 -7.78 -18.66
C THR A 294 3.08 -7.00 -18.98
N THR A 295 3.50 -6.93 -20.25
CA THR A 295 4.68 -6.16 -20.68
C THR A 295 4.53 -4.68 -20.37
N GLN A 296 3.37 -4.08 -20.62
CA GLN A 296 3.11 -2.67 -20.29
C GLN A 296 3.14 -2.44 -18.78
N ALA A 297 2.58 -3.35 -17.99
CA ALA A 297 2.63 -3.29 -16.54
C ALA A 297 4.08 -3.43 -15.98
N LEU A 298 4.87 -4.34 -16.54
CA LEU A 298 6.29 -4.48 -16.21
C LEU A 298 7.07 -3.19 -16.53
N LYS A 299 6.85 -2.58 -17.70
CA LYS A 299 7.46 -1.29 -18.08
C LYS A 299 7.15 -0.20 -17.05
N PHE A 300 5.89 -0.10 -16.63
CA PHE A 300 5.49 0.87 -15.61
C PHE A 300 6.20 0.66 -14.29
N ILE A 301 6.25 -0.58 -13.78
CA ILE A 301 6.91 -0.88 -12.50
C ILE A 301 8.43 -0.71 -12.58
N ILE A 302 9.07 -1.13 -13.67
CA ILE A 302 10.51 -0.90 -13.90
C ILE A 302 10.80 0.60 -13.94
N TRP A 303 10.00 1.38 -14.68
CA TRP A 303 10.14 2.83 -14.74
C TRP A 303 9.98 3.47 -13.35
N SER A 304 9.01 3.01 -12.57
CA SER A 304 8.77 3.51 -11.21
C SER A 304 9.95 3.26 -10.27
N PHE A 305 10.64 2.12 -10.38
CA PHE A 305 11.87 1.85 -9.63
C PHE A 305 13.05 2.72 -10.07
N LEU A 306 13.15 3.02 -11.36
CA LEU A 306 14.29 3.79 -11.91
C LEU A 306 14.13 5.31 -11.74
N ASN A 307 12.89 5.82 -11.72
CA ASN A 307 12.60 7.24 -11.81
C ASN A 307 11.67 7.75 -10.67
N GLY A 308 11.15 6.85 -9.84
CA GLY A 308 10.07 7.19 -8.91
C GLY A 308 10.51 7.48 -7.47
N ASP A 309 11.81 7.48 -7.16
CA ASP A 309 12.32 7.61 -5.79
C ASP A 309 11.86 8.89 -5.07
N THR A 310 11.90 10.04 -5.76
CA THR A 310 11.40 11.31 -5.23
C THR A 310 9.91 11.22 -4.90
N LEU A 311 9.13 10.60 -5.79
CA LEU A 311 7.68 10.43 -5.61
C LEU A 311 7.35 9.49 -4.44
N VAL A 312 8.19 8.47 -4.17
CA VAL A 312 8.07 7.62 -2.98
C VAL A 312 8.12 8.47 -1.73
N HIS A 313 9.11 9.35 -1.62
CA HIS A 313 9.28 10.23 -0.46
C HIS A 313 8.16 11.28 -0.36
N GLU A 314 7.78 11.92 -1.46
CA GLU A 314 6.70 12.93 -1.51
C GLU A 314 5.34 12.37 -1.08
N ASN A 315 5.10 11.07 -1.31
CA ASN A 315 3.89 10.38 -0.88
C ASN A 315 4.02 9.72 0.51
N ASN A 316 5.05 10.08 1.29
CA ASN A 316 5.31 9.58 2.64
C ASN A 316 5.58 8.06 2.71
N PHE A 317 6.14 7.49 1.65
CA PHE A 317 6.65 6.12 1.64
C PHE A 317 8.17 6.10 1.83
N VAL A 318 8.68 4.95 2.22
CA VAL A 318 10.11 4.65 2.30
C VAL A 318 10.52 3.88 1.06
N ARG A 319 11.56 4.37 0.39
CA ARG A 319 12.21 3.66 -0.72
C ARG A 319 12.83 2.34 -0.23
N LEU A 320 12.74 1.32 -1.04
CA LEU A 320 13.43 0.05 -0.77
C LEU A 320 14.95 0.21 -0.87
N PRO A 321 15.75 -0.48 -0.04
CA PRO A 321 17.18 -0.56 -0.20
C PRO A 321 17.57 -1.11 -1.58
N ASP A 322 18.70 -0.65 -2.14
CA ASP A 322 19.16 -1.04 -3.49
C ASP A 322 19.24 -2.55 -3.69
N ARG A 323 19.70 -3.28 -2.67
CA ARG A 323 19.77 -4.74 -2.69
C ARG A 323 18.38 -5.38 -2.87
N VAL A 324 17.37 -4.83 -2.22
CA VAL A 324 15.97 -5.31 -2.34
C VAL A 324 15.40 -4.99 -3.72
N GLN A 325 15.66 -3.78 -4.23
CA GLN A 325 15.27 -3.42 -5.61
C GLN A 325 15.97 -4.29 -6.65
N ALA A 326 17.27 -4.56 -6.51
CA ALA A 326 18.00 -5.45 -7.40
C ALA A 326 17.41 -6.87 -7.42
N SER A 327 16.98 -7.39 -6.25
CA SER A 327 16.28 -8.67 -6.18
C SER A 327 14.93 -8.64 -6.89
N ALA A 328 14.20 -7.52 -6.82
CA ALA A 328 12.95 -7.32 -7.55
C ALA A 328 13.19 -7.30 -9.07
N PHE A 329 14.20 -6.58 -9.56
CA PHE A 329 14.59 -6.61 -10.98
C PHE A 329 14.93 -8.02 -11.47
N LYS A 330 15.72 -8.77 -10.69
CA LYS A 330 16.03 -10.17 -11.01
C LYS A 330 14.78 -11.03 -11.11
N ALA A 331 13.83 -10.86 -10.19
CA ALA A 331 12.59 -11.62 -10.21
C ALA A 331 11.70 -11.26 -11.41
N ILE A 332 11.65 -10.00 -11.84
CA ILE A 332 10.94 -9.55 -13.04
C ILE A 332 11.43 -10.30 -14.30
N THR A 333 12.73 -10.63 -14.40
CA THR A 333 13.26 -11.37 -15.56
C THR A 333 12.69 -12.80 -15.69
N SER A 334 12.07 -13.31 -14.64
CA SER A 334 11.45 -14.65 -14.66
C SER A 334 10.06 -14.69 -15.32
N VAL A 335 9.44 -13.52 -15.53
CA VAL A 335 8.09 -13.42 -16.15
C VAL A 335 8.17 -13.80 -17.63
N ARG A 336 7.27 -14.69 -18.09
CA ARG A 336 7.25 -15.25 -19.43
C ARG A 336 5.85 -15.23 -20.02
N ASP A 337 5.76 -15.31 -21.36
CA ASP A 337 4.52 -15.65 -22.03
C ASP A 337 4.26 -17.18 -21.98
N LYS A 338 3.12 -17.61 -22.53
CA LYS A 338 2.72 -19.02 -22.60
C LYS A 338 3.66 -19.90 -23.47
N ASN A 339 4.47 -19.27 -24.35
CA ASN A 339 5.43 -19.94 -25.21
C ASN A 339 6.83 -20.03 -24.56
N GLY A 340 6.97 -19.51 -23.32
CA GLY A 340 8.23 -19.46 -22.59
C GLY A 340 9.11 -18.25 -22.92
N THR A 341 8.65 -17.30 -23.74
CA THR A 341 9.40 -16.08 -24.11
C THR A 341 9.55 -15.17 -22.90
N PRO A 342 10.78 -14.78 -22.49
CA PRO A 342 11.01 -13.86 -21.39
C PRO A 342 10.49 -12.45 -21.74
N LEU A 343 9.61 -11.89 -20.92
CA LEU A 343 9.07 -10.55 -21.12
C LEU A 343 9.88 -9.46 -20.40
N GLY A 344 10.40 -9.77 -19.21
CA GLY A 344 11.09 -8.78 -18.36
C GLY A 344 12.53 -8.51 -18.76
N MET A 345 13.23 -9.48 -19.36
CA MET A 345 14.67 -9.38 -19.64
C MET A 345 14.99 -8.29 -20.68
N SER A 346 14.25 -8.25 -21.79
CA SER A 346 14.40 -7.24 -22.83
C SER A 346 14.14 -5.82 -22.35
N LEU A 347 13.21 -5.66 -21.38
CA LEU A 347 12.85 -4.37 -20.82
C LEU A 347 13.95 -3.79 -19.93
N ILE A 348 14.62 -4.63 -19.13
CA ILE A 348 15.73 -4.20 -18.29
C ILE A 348 16.93 -3.80 -19.14
N SER A 349 17.23 -4.57 -20.18
CA SER A 349 18.34 -4.26 -21.10
C SER A 349 18.13 -2.95 -21.85
N SER A 350 16.91 -2.61 -22.23
CA SER A 350 16.58 -1.35 -22.92
C SER A 350 16.48 -0.14 -22.00
N SER A 351 16.38 -0.35 -20.69
CA SER A 351 16.28 0.71 -19.66
C SER A 351 17.62 1.09 -19.05
N ALA A 352 18.69 0.34 -19.34
CA ALA A 352 20.05 0.70 -18.94
C ALA A 352 20.46 2.00 -19.64
N PRO A 353 20.99 3.02 -18.92
CA PRO A 353 21.51 4.21 -19.56
C PRO A 353 22.59 3.79 -20.56
N SER A 354 22.46 4.24 -21.82
CA SER A 354 23.53 4.11 -22.80
C SER A 354 24.80 4.74 -22.22
N GLN A 355 25.79 3.93 -21.92
CA GLN A 355 27.12 4.43 -21.58
C GLN A 355 27.62 5.21 -22.81
N GLN A 356 27.52 6.52 -22.76
CA GLN A 356 28.24 7.45 -23.60
C GLN A 356 29.39 8.04 -22.83
#